data_cbe33f786bdb1d60cad06f5f1c480fa5
#
_entry.id   cbe33f786bdb1d60cad06f5f1c480fa5
#
_cell.length_a   1.000
_cell.length_b   1.000
_cell.length_c   1.000
_cell.angle_alpha   90.00
_cell.angle_beta   90.00
_cell.angle_gamma   90.00
#
_symmetry.space_group_name_H-M   'P 1'
#
loop_
_entity.id
_entity.type
_entity.pdbx_description
1 polymer ?
#
loop_
_entity_poly.entity_id
_entity_poly.type
_entity_poly.pdbx_seq_one_letter_code
_entity_poly.pdbx_strand_id
1 'polypeptide(L)'
;KIFTDYTRTHNQAVFDAYTPEMKKARHTHIITGLPDTYGRGRIVGDYRRVALYGIDALIQFKQEDLANCGDGTMTDDVIRLREEIARQISALKGMKKMAEAYGYDISQPAKDAKEACQWLYFGYLAAIKTQNGAAMSVGRISTFLDIYIQRDLDKGILTESQAQELIDHMVMKFRMVKFARIPSYNQLFSGDPVWATLEVGGIGMDGRSMVTKNCYRFLHTLENMGPAPEPNLTVLYSSALPEAFKKYAAKVSVNTSSVQYENDDVMKPVWGDDYSICCCVSATQTGKEMQFFGARANLAKCLLYAINGGVDEKSHEQCGPNYAPITSEYLTYDEVLPKYVQMLDWLAGLYVNVLNLIQYMHDKYYYEEAEMALIDTDVRRTFATGIAGFSHVIDSLS
;
A
#
# COMPACT_ATOMS: atom_id res chain seq x y z
N LYS A 1 -13.89 -7.79 -21.21
CA LYS A 1 -13.28 -8.38 -22.42
C LYS A 1 -11.74 -8.32 -22.39
N ILE A 2 -11.10 -7.15 -22.29
CA ILE A 2 -9.62 -7.05 -22.35
C ILE A 2 -8.96 -7.97 -21.31
N PHE A 3 -9.42 -7.95 -20.07
CA PHE A 3 -8.84 -8.76 -19.00
C PHE A 3 -9.20 -10.24 -19.04
N THR A 4 -10.28 -10.61 -19.72
CA THR A 4 -10.74 -12.02 -19.78
C THR A 4 -10.34 -12.70 -21.08
N ASP A 5 -10.29 -11.96 -22.20
CA ASP A 5 -10.12 -12.53 -23.54
C ASP A 5 -8.65 -12.55 -23.98
N TYR A 6 -7.82 -11.66 -23.43
CA TYR A 6 -6.43 -11.47 -23.88
C TYR A 6 -5.38 -11.74 -22.80
N THR A 7 -5.75 -11.70 -21.53
CA THR A 7 -4.80 -11.87 -20.43
C THR A 7 -5.47 -12.59 -19.27
N ARG A 8 -4.86 -13.67 -18.78
CA ARG A 8 -5.25 -14.27 -17.51
C ARG A 8 -4.86 -13.33 -16.38
N THR A 9 -5.83 -12.87 -15.60
CA THR A 9 -5.58 -12.02 -14.42
C THR A 9 -5.22 -12.87 -13.20
N HIS A 10 -4.57 -12.25 -12.20
CA HIS A 10 -4.33 -12.89 -10.93
C HIS A 10 -5.64 -13.31 -10.24
N ASN A 11 -6.71 -12.51 -10.34
CA ASN A 11 -8.04 -12.87 -9.83
C ASN A 11 -8.53 -14.20 -10.39
N GLN A 12 -8.53 -14.33 -11.73
CA GLN A 12 -8.93 -15.55 -12.40
C GLN A 12 -8.10 -16.73 -11.91
N ALA A 13 -6.79 -16.55 -11.82
CA ALA A 13 -5.87 -17.59 -11.36
C ALA A 13 -6.13 -18.01 -9.92
N VAL A 14 -6.36 -17.04 -9.01
CA VAL A 14 -6.68 -17.30 -7.61
C VAL A 14 -8.00 -18.07 -7.49
N PHE A 15 -9.08 -17.59 -8.12
CA PHE A 15 -10.39 -18.22 -8.00
C PHE A 15 -10.45 -19.62 -8.65
N ASP A 16 -9.72 -19.83 -9.74
CA ASP A 16 -9.61 -21.16 -10.36
C ASP A 16 -8.88 -22.16 -9.46
N ALA A 17 -7.89 -21.70 -8.72
CA ALA A 17 -7.06 -22.53 -7.84
C ALA A 17 -7.64 -22.73 -6.44
N TYR A 18 -8.63 -21.96 -6.02
CA TYR A 18 -9.26 -22.11 -4.72
C TYR A 18 -9.95 -23.48 -4.60
N THR A 19 -9.63 -24.19 -3.51
CA THR A 19 -10.39 -25.40 -3.14
C THR A 19 -11.82 -25.06 -2.74
N PRO A 20 -12.75 -26.04 -2.72
CA PRO A 20 -14.10 -25.81 -2.21
C PRO A 20 -14.13 -25.25 -0.78
N GLU A 21 -13.20 -25.70 0.07
CA GLU A 21 -13.06 -25.22 1.45
C GLU A 21 -12.64 -23.73 1.48
N MET A 22 -11.63 -23.32 0.67
CA MET A 22 -11.21 -21.93 0.57
C MET A 22 -12.32 -21.01 0.04
N LYS A 23 -13.09 -21.49 -0.95
CA LYS A 23 -14.25 -20.75 -1.49
C LYS A 23 -15.33 -20.56 -0.41
N LYS A 24 -15.59 -21.59 0.38
CA LYS A 24 -16.53 -21.52 1.49
C LYS A 24 -16.05 -20.57 2.58
N ALA A 25 -14.78 -20.67 3.00
CA ALA A 25 -14.19 -19.79 4.00
C ALA A 25 -14.24 -18.30 3.57
N ARG A 26 -14.05 -18.02 2.29
CA ARG A 26 -14.21 -16.68 1.73
C ARG A 26 -15.68 -16.24 1.72
N HIS A 27 -16.60 -17.11 1.33
CA HIS A 27 -18.04 -16.83 1.28
C HIS A 27 -18.62 -16.54 2.66
N THR A 28 -18.23 -17.30 3.65
CA THR A 28 -18.68 -17.13 5.04
C THR A 28 -17.95 -16.03 5.80
N HIS A 29 -16.93 -15.42 5.20
CA HIS A 29 -16.10 -14.38 5.80
C HIS A 29 -15.31 -14.82 7.06
N ILE A 30 -15.04 -16.10 7.24
CA ILE A 30 -14.08 -16.53 8.25
C ILE A 30 -12.65 -16.20 7.83
N ILE A 31 -12.38 -16.20 6.51
CA ILE A 31 -11.26 -15.50 5.91
C ILE A 31 -11.84 -14.29 5.19
N THR A 32 -11.50 -13.11 5.64
CA THR A 32 -12.11 -11.85 5.21
C THR A 32 -11.10 -10.92 4.53
N GLY A 33 -11.60 -9.92 3.81
CA GLY A 33 -10.85 -9.07 2.91
C GLY A 33 -11.03 -9.51 1.46
N LEU A 34 -10.44 -8.76 0.52
CA LEU A 34 -10.47 -9.09 -0.90
C LEU A 34 -9.05 -9.07 -1.52
N PRO A 35 -8.01 -9.65 -0.88
CA PRO A 35 -6.67 -9.65 -1.46
C PRO A 35 -6.61 -10.47 -2.76
N ASP A 36 -7.55 -11.39 -2.95
CA ASP A 36 -7.76 -12.14 -4.18
C ASP A 36 -8.31 -11.28 -5.34
N THR A 37 -8.75 -10.06 -5.08
CA THR A 37 -9.29 -9.12 -6.07
C THR A 37 -8.46 -7.85 -6.25
N TYR A 38 -7.42 -7.64 -5.42
CA TYR A 38 -6.47 -6.54 -5.57
C TYR A 38 -5.32 -6.93 -6.50
N GLY A 39 -4.49 -5.95 -6.87
CA GLY A 39 -3.13 -6.18 -7.30
C GLY A 39 -2.24 -6.68 -6.14
N ARG A 40 -0.93 -6.67 -6.32
CA ARG A 40 0.02 -7.04 -5.25
C ARG A 40 -0.19 -6.27 -3.95
N GLY A 41 -0.93 -5.15 -4.01
CA GLY A 41 -1.17 -4.29 -2.87
C GLY A 41 0.11 -3.54 -2.50
N ARG A 42 0.35 -3.19 -1.38
CA ARG A 42 1.35 -2.42 -0.65
C ARG A 42 2.78 -2.40 -1.25
N ILE A 43 2.91 -1.94 -2.49
CA ILE A 43 4.15 -1.52 -3.11
C ILE A 43 4.16 0.00 -3.04
N VAL A 44 5.29 0.58 -2.69
CA VAL A 44 5.50 2.02 -2.77
C VAL A 44 6.66 2.27 -3.72
N GLY A 45 6.34 2.77 -4.91
CA GLY A 45 7.35 3.21 -5.87
C GLY A 45 8.09 4.44 -5.34
N ASP A 46 9.39 4.51 -5.61
CA ASP A 46 10.13 5.73 -5.34
C ASP A 46 9.88 6.76 -6.45
N TYR A 47 8.74 7.43 -6.40
CA TYR A 47 8.30 8.40 -7.41
C TYR A 47 9.24 9.61 -7.52
N ARG A 48 10.07 9.86 -6.50
CA ARG A 48 11.11 10.90 -6.51
C ARG A 48 12.13 10.68 -7.60
N ARG A 49 12.38 9.40 -7.98
CA ARG A 49 13.35 9.02 -9.02
C ARG A 49 13.06 9.69 -10.37
N VAL A 50 11.79 9.87 -10.71
CA VAL A 50 11.39 10.55 -11.97
C VAL A 50 11.86 12.00 -11.97
N ALA A 51 11.70 12.72 -10.86
CA ALA A 51 12.16 14.10 -10.74
C ALA A 51 13.70 14.21 -10.62
N LEU A 52 14.35 13.25 -9.95
CA LEU A 52 15.78 13.25 -9.72
C LEU A 52 16.59 12.92 -10.97
N TYR A 53 16.16 11.93 -11.74
CA TYR A 53 16.97 11.35 -12.82
C TYR A 53 16.39 11.58 -14.21
N GLY A 54 15.08 11.77 -14.33
CA GLY A 54 14.39 11.72 -15.61
C GLY A 54 14.25 10.29 -16.14
N ILE A 55 13.36 10.11 -17.09
CA ILE A 55 13.04 8.76 -17.62
C ILE A 55 14.18 8.14 -18.42
N ASP A 56 14.96 8.93 -19.14
CA ASP A 56 16.04 8.38 -19.96
C ASP A 56 17.13 7.74 -19.11
N ALA A 57 17.51 8.36 -17.99
CA ALA A 57 18.45 7.75 -17.04
C ALA A 57 17.86 6.50 -16.36
N LEU A 58 16.58 6.52 -15.99
CA LEU A 58 15.93 5.35 -15.40
C LEU A 58 15.87 4.16 -16.37
N ILE A 59 15.66 4.42 -17.66
CA ILE A 59 15.75 3.38 -18.70
C ILE A 59 17.16 2.82 -18.77
N GLN A 60 18.18 3.67 -18.74
CA GLN A 60 19.57 3.23 -18.74
C GLN A 60 19.88 2.34 -17.53
N PHE A 61 19.49 2.74 -16.32
CA PHE A 61 19.70 1.92 -15.11
C PHE A 61 19.04 0.54 -15.25
N LYS A 62 17.83 0.46 -15.78
CA LYS A 62 17.17 -0.82 -16.01
C LYS A 62 17.79 -1.65 -17.14
N GLN A 63 18.42 -1.01 -18.13
CA GLN A 63 19.20 -1.72 -19.15
C GLN A 63 20.48 -2.31 -18.53
N GLU A 64 21.14 -1.59 -17.62
CA GLU A 64 22.27 -2.08 -16.86
C GLU A 64 21.88 -3.26 -15.96
N ASP A 65 20.75 -3.16 -15.26
CA ASP A 65 20.18 -4.27 -14.47
C ASP A 65 19.95 -5.50 -15.33
N LEU A 66 19.36 -5.32 -16.54
CA LEU A 66 19.10 -6.42 -17.47
C LEU A 66 20.39 -7.06 -17.99
N ALA A 67 21.42 -6.25 -18.25
CA ALA A 67 22.72 -6.75 -18.69
C ALA A 67 23.45 -7.57 -17.62
N ASN A 68 23.28 -7.17 -16.35
CA ASN A 68 23.90 -7.81 -15.19
C ASN A 68 23.03 -8.91 -14.53
N CYS A 69 21.86 -9.20 -15.10
CA CYS A 69 20.91 -10.15 -14.52
C CYS A 69 21.40 -11.60 -14.72
N GLY A 70 21.73 -12.25 -13.61
CA GLY A 70 22.19 -13.64 -13.57
C GLY A 70 23.65 -13.83 -13.95
N ASP A 71 24.13 -15.07 -13.88
CA ASP A 71 25.51 -15.49 -14.19
C ASP A 71 25.67 -16.01 -15.63
N GLY A 72 24.66 -15.82 -16.47
CA GLY A 72 24.57 -16.39 -17.82
C GLY A 72 23.77 -17.68 -17.91
N THR A 73 23.43 -18.30 -16.78
CA THR A 73 22.56 -19.49 -16.74
C THR A 73 21.10 -19.07 -16.75
N MET A 74 20.32 -19.60 -17.70
CA MET A 74 18.89 -19.28 -17.86
C MET A 74 18.03 -20.23 -17.03
N THR A 75 18.01 -20.02 -15.71
CA THR A 75 17.03 -20.66 -14.81
C THR A 75 15.67 -19.98 -14.94
N ASP A 76 14.60 -20.61 -14.44
CA ASP A 76 13.25 -20.04 -14.43
C ASP A 76 13.22 -18.65 -13.76
N ASP A 77 13.93 -18.49 -12.64
CA ASP A 77 13.99 -17.22 -11.93
C ASP A 77 14.70 -16.13 -12.73
N VAL A 78 15.82 -16.47 -13.37
CA VAL A 78 16.58 -15.54 -14.23
C VAL A 78 15.72 -15.13 -15.45
N ILE A 79 15.04 -16.07 -16.08
CA ILE A 79 14.17 -15.79 -17.24
C ILE A 79 13.03 -14.86 -16.82
N ARG A 80 12.37 -15.14 -15.70
CA ARG A 80 11.30 -14.28 -15.16
C ARG A 80 11.80 -12.86 -14.84
N LEU A 81 12.91 -12.77 -14.13
CA LEU A 81 13.47 -11.46 -13.76
C LEU A 81 13.85 -10.64 -15.00
N ARG A 82 14.44 -11.27 -16.01
CA ARG A 82 14.76 -10.61 -17.30
C ARG A 82 13.51 -10.12 -18.02
N GLU A 83 12.45 -10.93 -18.04
CA GLU A 83 11.16 -10.54 -18.61
C GLU A 83 10.56 -9.33 -17.85
N GLU A 84 10.58 -9.36 -16.52
CA GLU A 84 10.10 -8.29 -15.67
C GLU A 84 10.87 -6.98 -15.92
N ILE A 85 12.20 -7.02 -15.96
CA ILE A 85 13.02 -5.83 -16.27
C ILE A 85 12.72 -5.28 -17.67
N ALA A 86 12.56 -6.15 -18.67
CA ALA A 86 12.20 -5.72 -20.02
C ALA A 86 10.83 -5.02 -20.07
N ARG A 87 9.85 -5.51 -19.29
CA ARG A 87 8.55 -4.84 -19.11
C ARG A 87 8.66 -3.52 -18.40
N GLN A 88 9.52 -3.39 -17.36
CA GLN A 88 9.80 -2.13 -16.69
C GLN A 88 10.35 -1.07 -17.66
N ILE A 89 11.29 -1.46 -18.51
CA ILE A 89 11.83 -0.57 -19.56
C ILE A 89 10.70 -0.12 -20.51
N SER A 90 9.82 -1.03 -20.89
CA SER A 90 8.67 -0.70 -21.75
C SER A 90 7.70 0.25 -21.03
N ALA A 91 7.44 0.04 -19.75
CA ALA A 91 6.58 0.91 -18.93
C ALA A 91 7.17 2.32 -18.78
N LEU A 92 8.47 2.46 -18.57
CA LEU A 92 9.16 3.76 -18.54
C LEU A 92 9.01 4.50 -19.88
N LYS A 93 9.17 3.82 -21.00
CA LYS A 93 8.90 4.40 -22.34
C LYS A 93 7.43 4.80 -22.50
N GLY A 94 6.51 4.02 -21.94
CA GLY A 94 5.07 4.34 -21.90
C GLY A 94 4.78 5.58 -21.05
N MET A 95 5.45 5.70 -19.90
CA MET A 95 5.34 6.88 -19.01
C MET A 95 5.81 8.16 -19.71
N LYS A 96 6.91 8.11 -20.46
CA LYS A 96 7.39 9.22 -21.27
C LYS A 96 6.33 9.66 -22.30
N LYS A 97 5.78 8.72 -23.08
CA LYS A 97 4.70 9.00 -24.02
C LYS A 97 3.45 9.58 -23.37
N MET A 98 3.10 9.09 -22.20
CA MET A 98 1.98 9.63 -21.42
C MET A 98 2.23 11.11 -21.08
N ALA A 99 3.41 11.45 -20.57
CA ALA A 99 3.75 12.83 -20.24
C ALA A 99 3.78 13.75 -21.47
N GLU A 100 4.32 13.26 -22.59
CA GLU A 100 4.32 13.97 -23.88
C GLU A 100 2.89 14.30 -24.34
N ALA A 101 1.93 13.40 -24.15
CA ALA A 101 0.52 13.64 -24.49
C ALA A 101 -0.12 14.75 -23.65
N TYR A 102 0.45 15.04 -22.47
CA TYR A 102 0.08 16.21 -21.63
C TYR A 102 0.96 17.45 -21.87
N GLY A 103 1.86 17.40 -22.86
CA GLY A 103 2.73 18.54 -23.21
C GLY A 103 3.99 18.67 -22.34
N TYR A 104 4.41 17.59 -21.67
CA TYR A 104 5.62 17.59 -20.83
C TYR A 104 6.68 16.62 -21.33
N ASP A 105 7.93 17.04 -21.25
CA ASP A 105 9.09 16.18 -21.49
C ASP A 105 9.76 15.80 -20.18
N ILE A 106 9.53 14.58 -19.72
CA ILE A 106 10.11 14.02 -18.48
C ILE A 106 11.39 13.20 -18.73
N SER A 107 12.01 13.36 -19.89
CA SER A 107 13.25 12.65 -20.24
C SER A 107 14.42 13.00 -19.33
N GLN A 108 14.48 14.25 -18.85
CA GLN A 108 15.54 14.81 -18.05
C GLN A 108 15.08 15.10 -16.61
N PRO A 109 16.03 15.27 -15.66
CA PRO A 109 15.73 15.69 -14.30
C PRO A 109 14.91 16.98 -14.24
N ALA A 110 14.06 17.09 -13.21
CA ALA A 110 13.27 18.28 -12.98
C ALA A 110 14.14 19.51 -12.69
N LYS A 111 13.84 20.64 -13.31
CA LYS A 111 14.60 21.88 -13.21
C LYS A 111 14.14 22.76 -12.06
N ASP A 112 12.86 22.72 -11.74
CA ASP A 112 12.20 23.57 -10.75
C ASP A 112 11.18 22.81 -9.93
N ALA A 113 10.55 23.49 -8.97
CA ALA A 113 9.56 22.90 -8.07
C ALA A 113 8.31 22.42 -8.80
N LYS A 114 7.87 23.14 -9.84
CA LYS A 114 6.70 22.77 -10.62
C LYS A 114 6.96 21.48 -11.41
N GLU A 115 8.12 21.39 -12.06
CA GLU A 115 8.53 20.16 -12.74
C GLU A 115 8.69 19.01 -11.75
N ALA A 116 9.33 19.22 -10.60
CA ALA A 116 9.52 18.18 -9.59
C ALA A 116 8.19 17.59 -9.11
N CYS A 117 7.21 18.43 -8.79
CA CYS A 117 5.86 17.99 -8.44
C CYS A 117 5.18 17.23 -9.59
N GLN A 118 5.32 17.72 -10.83
CA GLN A 118 4.67 17.12 -11.98
C GLN A 118 5.32 15.81 -12.41
N TRP A 119 6.68 15.69 -12.38
CA TRP A 119 7.42 14.46 -12.69
C TRP A 119 7.08 13.35 -11.68
N LEU A 120 7.09 13.68 -10.40
CA LEU A 120 6.69 12.77 -9.33
C LEU A 120 5.25 12.28 -9.55
N TYR A 121 4.32 13.20 -9.88
CA TYR A 121 2.94 12.85 -10.13
C TYR A 121 2.77 11.96 -11.37
N PHE A 122 3.54 12.13 -12.45
CA PHE A 122 3.50 11.24 -13.60
C PHE A 122 3.94 9.81 -13.23
N GLY A 123 4.97 9.67 -12.40
CA GLY A 123 5.37 8.37 -11.87
C GLY A 123 4.25 7.72 -11.07
N TYR A 124 3.63 8.46 -10.18
CA TYR A 124 2.50 8.00 -9.37
C TYR A 124 1.28 7.63 -10.24
N LEU A 125 0.94 8.46 -11.21
CA LEU A 125 -0.19 8.21 -12.13
C LEU A 125 0.02 6.94 -12.96
N ALA A 126 1.23 6.72 -13.48
CA ALA A 126 1.58 5.53 -14.23
C ALA A 126 1.49 4.27 -13.34
N ALA A 127 1.95 4.35 -12.10
CA ALA A 127 1.85 3.27 -11.13
C ALA A 127 0.39 2.89 -10.85
N ILE A 128 -0.49 3.87 -10.62
CA ILE A 128 -1.94 3.63 -10.44
C ILE A 128 -2.55 2.93 -11.65
N LYS A 129 -2.17 3.32 -12.87
CA LYS A 129 -2.71 2.73 -14.09
C LYS A 129 -2.30 1.28 -14.31
N THR A 130 -1.12 0.89 -13.84
CA THR A 130 -0.61 -0.47 -14.00
C THR A 130 -0.97 -1.37 -12.82
N GLN A 131 -0.95 -0.86 -11.60
CA GLN A 131 -1.28 -1.63 -10.40
C GLN A 131 -2.78 -1.95 -10.31
N ASN A 132 -3.62 -1.01 -10.67
CA ASN A 132 -5.09 -1.15 -10.66
C ASN A 132 -5.66 -1.73 -9.34
N GLY A 133 -5.09 -1.34 -8.22
CA GLY A 133 -5.46 -1.79 -6.88
C GLY A 133 -5.46 -0.66 -5.87
N ALA A 134 -5.67 -1.01 -4.62
CA ALA A 134 -5.63 -0.08 -3.50
C ALA A 134 -4.25 -0.06 -2.84
N ALA A 135 -4.09 0.89 -1.90
CA ALA A 135 -2.86 1.12 -1.15
C ALA A 135 -1.74 1.70 -2.03
N MET A 136 -2.10 2.71 -2.81
CA MET A 136 -1.18 3.48 -3.65
C MET A 136 -0.55 4.62 -2.85
N SER A 137 0.26 4.25 -1.85
CA SER A 137 0.96 5.22 -1.00
C SER A 137 1.98 6.02 -1.80
N VAL A 138 2.17 7.28 -1.40
CA VAL A 138 3.05 8.23 -2.10
C VAL A 138 4.43 8.28 -1.46
N GLY A 139 4.51 7.97 -0.18
CA GLY A 139 5.73 8.07 0.59
C GLY A 139 6.01 9.45 1.16
N ARG A 140 7.19 9.62 1.75
CA ARG A 140 7.63 10.90 2.33
C ARG A 140 8.19 11.81 1.25
N ILE A 141 7.31 12.46 0.50
CA ILE A 141 7.66 13.41 -0.55
C ILE A 141 7.79 14.85 -0.04
N SER A 142 7.33 15.13 1.18
CA SER A 142 7.30 16.48 1.75
C SER A 142 8.71 17.10 1.85
N THR A 143 9.64 16.39 2.47
CA THR A 143 11.03 16.84 2.64
C THR A 143 11.76 16.89 1.30
N PHE A 144 11.50 15.95 0.40
CA PHE A 144 12.09 15.92 -0.94
C PHE A 144 11.68 17.14 -1.77
N LEU A 145 10.39 17.43 -1.87
CA LEU A 145 9.89 18.56 -2.65
C LEU A 145 10.31 19.91 -2.05
N ASP A 146 10.57 19.97 -0.74
CA ASP A 146 11.03 21.20 -0.10
C ASP A 146 12.39 21.67 -0.64
N ILE A 147 13.26 20.74 -1.08
CA ILE A 147 14.55 21.06 -1.71
C ILE A 147 14.35 21.96 -2.95
N TYR A 148 13.41 21.59 -3.80
CA TYR A 148 13.09 22.35 -5.02
C TYR A 148 12.34 23.65 -4.70
N ILE A 149 11.35 23.58 -3.82
CA ILE A 149 10.53 24.74 -3.46
C ILE A 149 11.38 25.79 -2.73
N GLN A 150 12.20 25.40 -1.76
CA GLN A 150 13.03 26.35 -1.03
C GLN A 150 14.06 27.00 -1.97
N ARG A 151 14.68 26.21 -2.85
CA ARG A 151 15.59 26.75 -3.88
C ARG A 151 14.92 27.79 -4.77
N ASP A 152 13.68 27.55 -5.18
CA ASP A 152 12.95 28.46 -6.08
C ASP A 152 12.43 29.70 -5.34
N LEU A 153 12.12 29.58 -4.04
CA LEU A 153 11.85 30.71 -3.14
C LEU A 153 13.09 31.59 -2.98
N ASP A 154 14.25 30.99 -2.70
CA ASP A 154 15.51 31.71 -2.52
C ASP A 154 15.95 32.46 -3.78
N LYS A 155 15.61 31.94 -4.96
CA LYS A 155 15.84 32.58 -6.26
C LYS A 155 14.76 33.59 -6.66
N GLY A 156 13.70 33.75 -5.87
CA GLY A 156 12.58 34.61 -6.21
C GLY A 156 11.72 34.12 -7.38
N ILE A 157 11.84 32.84 -7.76
CA ILE A 157 11.02 32.21 -8.81
C ILE A 157 9.60 31.93 -8.28
N LEU A 158 9.49 31.59 -6.98
CA LEU A 158 8.23 31.40 -6.28
C LEU A 158 8.07 32.39 -5.12
N THR A 159 6.86 32.72 -4.80
CA THR A 159 6.45 33.31 -3.52
C THR A 159 5.95 32.20 -2.57
N GLU A 160 5.85 32.49 -1.27
CA GLU A 160 5.31 31.54 -0.28
C GLU A 160 3.85 31.13 -0.64
N SER A 161 3.05 32.07 -1.15
CA SER A 161 1.69 31.78 -1.61
C SER A 161 1.68 30.81 -2.81
N GLN A 162 2.55 31.02 -3.79
CA GLN A 162 2.68 30.13 -4.94
C GLN A 162 3.22 28.76 -4.57
N ALA A 163 4.12 28.70 -3.57
CA ALA A 163 4.61 27.43 -3.03
C ALA A 163 3.47 26.63 -2.36
N GLN A 164 2.59 27.29 -1.59
CA GLN A 164 1.41 26.64 -1.03
C GLN A 164 0.43 26.20 -2.13
N GLU A 165 0.14 27.05 -3.10
CA GLU A 165 -0.74 26.74 -4.23
C GLU A 165 -0.24 25.52 -5.02
N LEU A 166 1.08 25.38 -5.22
CA LEU A 166 1.67 24.22 -5.89
C LEU A 166 1.40 22.91 -5.13
N ILE A 167 1.51 22.94 -3.80
CA ILE A 167 1.19 21.80 -2.94
C ILE A 167 -0.30 21.51 -2.93
N ASP A 168 -1.16 22.53 -2.87
CA ASP A 168 -2.61 22.40 -2.94
C ASP A 168 -3.04 21.73 -4.26
N HIS A 169 -2.47 22.15 -5.39
CA HIS A 169 -2.70 21.52 -6.69
C HIS A 169 -2.27 20.06 -6.73
N MET A 170 -1.16 19.72 -6.11
CA MET A 170 -0.70 18.32 -6.01
C MET A 170 -1.67 17.47 -5.19
N VAL A 171 -2.13 17.97 -4.05
CA VAL A 171 -3.12 17.29 -3.21
C VAL A 171 -4.46 17.15 -3.93
N MET A 172 -4.91 18.14 -4.68
CA MET A 172 -6.09 18.00 -5.54
C MET A 172 -5.97 16.85 -6.53
N LYS A 173 -4.80 16.68 -7.16
CA LYS A 173 -4.56 15.57 -8.08
C LYS A 173 -4.65 14.22 -7.37
N PHE A 174 -4.15 14.09 -6.14
CA PHE A 174 -4.32 12.87 -5.35
C PHE A 174 -5.79 12.59 -5.00
N ARG A 175 -6.59 13.63 -4.74
CA ARG A 175 -8.04 13.49 -4.50
C ARG A 175 -8.82 13.10 -5.75
N MET A 176 -8.35 13.49 -6.93
CA MET A 176 -9.05 13.26 -8.21
C MET A 176 -8.69 11.91 -8.86
N VAL A 177 -7.49 11.41 -8.62
CA VAL A 177 -7.00 10.21 -9.32
C VAL A 177 -7.79 8.97 -8.90
N LYS A 178 -8.17 8.16 -9.89
CA LYS A 178 -8.93 6.93 -9.70
C LYS A 178 -8.36 5.80 -10.55
N PHE A 179 -8.66 4.58 -10.16
CA PHE A 179 -8.39 3.38 -10.94
C PHE A 179 -9.70 2.61 -11.22
N ALA A 180 -9.66 1.69 -12.20
CA ALA A 180 -10.82 0.87 -12.51
C ALA A 180 -11.07 -0.16 -11.41
N ARG A 181 -12.32 -0.28 -10.95
CA ARG A 181 -12.73 -1.18 -9.87
C ARG A 181 -13.85 -2.10 -10.28
N ILE A 182 -13.86 -3.28 -9.69
CA ILE A 182 -15.01 -4.17 -9.76
C ILE A 182 -16.09 -3.75 -8.74
N PRO A 183 -17.39 -4.00 -9.01
CA PRO A 183 -18.47 -3.57 -8.13
C PRO A 183 -18.36 -4.10 -6.69
N SER A 184 -17.94 -5.35 -6.49
CA SER A 184 -17.76 -5.93 -5.15
C SER A 184 -16.71 -5.21 -4.31
N TYR A 185 -15.69 -4.64 -4.94
CA TYR A 185 -14.69 -3.83 -4.27
C TYR A 185 -15.30 -2.52 -3.76
N ASN A 186 -16.08 -1.83 -4.61
CA ASN A 186 -16.74 -0.60 -4.22
C ASN A 186 -17.73 -0.80 -3.07
N GLN A 187 -18.43 -1.92 -3.04
CA GLN A 187 -19.31 -2.27 -1.93
C GLN A 187 -18.56 -2.47 -0.62
N LEU A 188 -17.40 -3.15 -0.67
CA LEU A 188 -16.61 -3.42 0.53
C LEU A 188 -16.04 -2.14 1.15
N PHE A 189 -15.57 -1.19 0.33
CA PHE A 189 -14.87 0.00 0.80
C PHE A 189 -15.71 1.28 0.77
N SER A 190 -17.00 1.20 0.47
CA SER A 190 -17.96 2.31 0.50
C SER A 190 -17.45 3.57 -0.22
N GLY A 191 -16.87 3.41 -1.40
CA GLY A 191 -16.32 4.51 -2.20
C GLY A 191 -15.05 4.14 -2.94
N ASP A 192 -14.27 5.16 -3.28
CA ASP A 192 -13.12 5.07 -4.17
C ASP A 192 -11.77 5.43 -3.56
N PRO A 193 -11.39 5.05 -2.34
CA PRO A 193 -10.08 5.40 -1.84
C PRO A 193 -9.00 4.67 -2.64
N VAL A 194 -7.98 5.41 -3.09
CA VAL A 194 -6.72 4.82 -3.59
C VAL A 194 -5.74 4.57 -2.46
N TRP A 195 -6.00 5.12 -1.27
CA TRP A 195 -5.11 5.17 -0.11
C TRP A 195 -3.74 5.72 -0.49
N ALA A 196 -3.76 6.97 -0.93
CA ALA A 196 -2.58 7.77 -1.20
C ALA A 196 -1.97 8.25 0.12
N THR A 197 -1.34 7.36 0.88
CA THR A 197 -0.70 7.70 2.14
C THR A 197 0.55 8.53 1.85
N LEU A 198 0.66 9.67 2.56
CA LEU A 198 1.73 10.64 2.42
C LEU A 198 2.26 11.00 3.80
N GLU A 199 3.56 10.88 4.00
CA GLU A 199 4.19 11.10 5.30
C GLU A 199 4.80 12.51 5.40
N VAL A 200 4.68 13.07 6.60
CA VAL A 200 5.32 14.33 7.02
C VAL A 200 6.05 14.14 8.36
N GLY A 201 7.12 14.86 8.56
CA GLY A 201 7.90 14.75 9.81
C GLY A 201 8.90 13.59 9.80
N GLY A 202 9.10 13.00 10.97
CA GLY A 202 10.12 11.97 11.20
C GLY A 202 11.50 12.53 11.55
N ILE A 203 12.40 11.63 11.94
CA ILE A 203 13.78 11.93 12.35
C ILE A 203 14.75 11.12 11.48
N GLY A 204 15.74 11.78 10.90
CA GLY A 204 16.81 11.12 10.14
C GLY A 204 17.69 10.21 11.01
N MET A 205 18.42 9.31 10.39
CA MET A 205 19.37 8.42 11.09
C MET A 205 20.48 9.19 11.81
N ASP A 206 20.76 10.40 11.37
CA ASP A 206 21.69 11.34 12.02
C ASP A 206 21.09 12.13 13.20
N GLY A 207 19.83 11.85 13.55
CA GLY A 207 19.10 12.50 14.64
C GLY A 207 18.48 13.86 14.28
N ARG A 208 18.67 14.36 13.05
CA ARG A 208 18.06 15.62 12.61
C ARG A 208 16.58 15.44 12.31
N SER A 209 15.78 16.45 12.64
CA SER A 209 14.38 16.50 12.24
C SER A 209 14.25 16.60 10.72
N MET A 210 13.35 15.79 10.17
CA MET A 210 12.96 15.83 8.76
C MET A 210 11.80 16.80 8.49
N VAL A 211 11.38 17.56 9.50
CA VAL A 211 10.36 18.60 9.35
C VAL A 211 10.92 19.76 8.54
N THR A 212 10.24 20.05 7.45
CA THR A 212 10.51 21.20 6.57
C THR A 212 9.26 22.09 6.45
N LYS A 213 9.36 23.22 5.77
CA LYS A 213 8.19 24.05 5.48
C LYS A 213 7.08 23.29 4.74
N ASN A 214 7.45 22.34 3.88
CA ASN A 214 6.46 21.54 3.17
C ASN A 214 5.68 20.60 4.08
N CYS A 215 6.21 20.16 5.20
CA CYS A 215 5.41 19.43 6.19
C CYS A 215 4.23 20.27 6.69
N TYR A 216 4.46 21.56 6.93
CA TYR A 216 3.40 22.51 7.28
C TYR A 216 2.45 22.76 6.10
N ARG A 217 2.97 22.93 4.86
CA ARG A 217 2.14 23.17 3.67
C ARG A 217 1.20 21.99 3.40
N PHE A 218 1.67 20.75 3.51
CA PHE A 218 0.81 19.57 3.35
C PHE A 218 -0.28 19.50 4.43
N LEU A 219 0.04 19.75 5.69
CA LEU A 219 -0.97 19.82 6.76
C LEU A 219 -1.96 20.99 6.50
N HIS A 220 -1.47 22.12 6.03
CA HIS A 220 -2.30 23.31 5.74
C HIS A 220 -3.30 23.07 4.59
N THR A 221 -3.04 22.11 3.69
CA THR A 221 -4.02 21.74 2.65
C THR A 221 -5.35 21.29 3.23
N LEU A 222 -5.35 20.68 4.43
CA LEU A 222 -6.58 20.28 5.11
C LEU A 222 -7.40 21.46 5.61
N GLU A 223 -6.76 22.59 5.90
CA GLU A 223 -7.45 23.84 6.25
C GLU A 223 -7.89 24.59 4.98
N ASN A 224 -7.05 24.67 3.94
CA ASN A 224 -7.36 25.38 2.68
C ASN A 224 -8.47 24.73 1.85
N MET A 225 -8.44 23.38 1.75
CA MET A 225 -9.33 22.63 0.88
C MET A 225 -10.36 21.79 1.64
N GLY A 226 -10.33 21.87 2.96
CA GLY A 226 -11.15 21.06 3.84
C GLY A 226 -10.64 19.62 4.02
N PRO A 227 -11.13 18.94 5.08
CA PRO A 227 -10.78 17.59 5.40
C PRO A 227 -11.19 16.62 4.28
N ALA A 228 -10.34 15.62 4.04
CA ALA A 228 -10.61 14.57 3.06
C ALA A 228 -9.83 13.30 3.42
N PRO A 229 -10.31 12.12 3.02
CA PRO A 229 -9.60 10.86 3.25
C PRO A 229 -8.33 10.73 2.38
N GLU A 230 -8.20 11.54 1.32
CA GLU A 230 -7.09 11.52 0.37
C GLU A 230 -6.39 12.88 0.28
N PRO A 231 -5.07 12.91 0.35
CA PRO A 231 -4.19 11.83 0.79
C PRO A 231 -4.40 11.51 2.27
N ASN A 232 -4.14 10.25 2.68
CA ASN A 232 -4.06 9.92 4.08
C ASN A 232 -2.77 10.51 4.64
N LEU A 233 -2.86 11.70 5.26
CA LEU A 233 -1.70 12.40 5.82
C LEU A 233 -1.28 11.75 7.12
N THR A 234 -0.05 11.24 7.14
CA THR A 234 0.53 10.55 8.30
C THR A 234 1.71 11.36 8.85
N VAL A 235 1.61 11.75 10.10
CA VAL A 235 2.73 12.33 10.84
C VAL A 235 3.59 11.21 11.39
N LEU A 236 4.83 11.13 10.94
CA LEU A 236 5.86 10.27 11.55
C LEU A 236 6.31 10.94 12.85
N TYR A 237 5.64 10.57 13.93
CA TYR A 237 5.80 11.23 15.24
C TYR A 237 7.03 10.71 15.97
N SER A 238 7.81 11.65 16.48
CA SER A 238 8.88 11.39 17.46
C SER A 238 8.81 12.45 18.57
N SER A 239 9.20 12.08 19.75
CA SER A 239 9.36 13.02 20.87
C SER A 239 10.37 14.13 20.54
N ALA A 240 11.36 13.84 19.69
CA ALA A 240 12.40 14.77 19.25
C ALA A 240 11.97 15.77 18.16
N LEU A 241 10.75 15.66 17.62
CA LEU A 241 10.23 16.63 16.65
C LEU A 241 10.14 18.04 17.25
N PRO A 242 10.32 19.10 16.41
CA PRO A 242 10.14 20.47 16.85
C PRO A 242 8.78 20.71 17.50
N GLU A 243 8.77 21.33 18.67
CA GLU A 243 7.55 21.55 19.47
C GLU A 243 6.48 22.35 18.68
N ALA A 244 6.90 23.33 17.89
CA ALA A 244 6.00 24.11 17.04
C ALA A 244 5.27 23.21 16.01
N PHE A 245 5.98 22.25 15.45
CA PHE A 245 5.38 21.30 14.48
C PHE A 245 4.39 20.36 15.17
N LYS A 246 4.76 19.80 16.32
CA LYS A 246 3.86 18.93 17.11
C LYS A 246 2.55 19.64 17.45
N LYS A 247 2.65 20.89 17.92
CA LYS A 247 1.46 21.71 18.24
C LYS A 247 0.60 22.00 17.02
N TYR A 248 1.23 22.33 15.89
CA TYR A 248 0.50 22.60 14.65
C TYR A 248 -0.19 21.34 14.12
N ALA A 249 0.51 20.22 14.06
CA ALA A 249 -0.07 18.94 13.62
C ALA A 249 -1.26 18.53 14.50
N ALA A 250 -1.12 18.66 15.84
CA ALA A 250 -2.20 18.41 16.78
C ALA A 250 -3.41 19.33 16.55
N LYS A 251 -3.16 20.63 16.33
CA LYS A 251 -4.24 21.60 16.00
C LYS A 251 -4.99 21.18 14.74
N VAL A 252 -4.28 20.87 13.66
CA VAL A 252 -4.89 20.43 12.39
C VAL A 252 -5.66 19.13 12.61
N SER A 253 -5.10 18.18 13.36
CA SER A 253 -5.77 16.91 13.69
C SER A 253 -7.11 17.13 14.42
N VAL A 254 -7.12 17.99 15.43
CA VAL A 254 -8.35 18.33 16.20
C VAL A 254 -9.39 19.00 15.30
N ASN A 255 -8.96 19.91 14.44
CA ASN A 255 -9.88 20.70 13.59
C ASN A 255 -10.45 19.88 12.42
N THR A 256 -9.74 18.87 11.93
CA THR A 256 -10.08 18.20 10.66
C THR A 256 -10.37 16.71 10.77
N SER A 257 -9.92 16.06 11.85
CA SER A 257 -9.98 14.60 12.03
C SER A 257 -9.37 13.82 10.83
N SER A 258 -8.41 14.41 10.11
CA SER A 258 -7.86 13.88 8.84
C SER A 258 -6.36 13.63 8.89
N VAL A 259 -5.77 13.50 10.08
CA VAL A 259 -4.35 13.25 10.28
C VAL A 259 -4.17 11.94 11.04
N GLN A 260 -3.32 11.08 10.51
CA GLN A 260 -2.86 9.86 11.15
C GLN A 260 -1.49 10.07 11.79
N TYR A 261 -1.17 9.27 12.81
CA TYR A 261 0.14 9.30 13.47
C TYR A 261 0.74 7.91 13.50
N GLU A 262 2.04 7.83 13.17
CA GLU A 262 2.86 6.65 13.34
C GLU A 262 4.05 6.97 14.24
N ASN A 263 4.45 6.03 15.08
CA ASN A 263 5.54 6.22 16.03
C ASN A 263 6.91 6.00 15.34
N ASP A 264 7.54 7.10 14.92
CA ASP A 264 8.84 7.07 14.25
C ASP A 264 9.96 6.53 15.16
N ASP A 265 9.87 6.75 16.47
CA ASP A 265 10.85 6.24 17.43
C ASP A 265 10.87 4.69 17.48
N VAL A 266 9.74 4.04 17.16
CA VAL A 266 9.61 2.58 17.05
C VAL A 266 9.89 2.09 15.64
N MET A 267 9.44 2.81 14.62
CA MET A 267 9.57 2.40 13.21
C MET A 267 11.00 2.54 12.67
N LYS A 268 11.63 3.68 12.92
CA LYS A 268 12.96 3.99 12.39
C LYS A 268 14.04 2.96 12.72
N PRO A 269 14.16 2.40 13.94
CA PRO A 269 15.15 1.36 14.23
C PRO A 269 15.06 0.12 13.36
N VAL A 270 13.89 -0.17 12.79
CA VAL A 270 13.63 -1.35 11.96
C VAL A 270 13.80 -1.04 10.47
N TRP A 271 13.27 0.10 10.00
CA TRP A 271 13.20 0.43 8.57
C TRP A 271 14.13 1.55 8.12
N GLY A 272 14.94 2.12 9.02
CA GLY A 272 15.75 3.31 8.70
C GLY A 272 14.90 4.58 8.65
N ASP A 273 15.44 5.64 8.03
CA ASP A 273 14.78 6.95 7.96
C ASP A 273 14.04 7.21 6.64
N ASP A 274 14.16 6.33 5.65
CA ASP A 274 13.47 6.44 4.35
C ASP A 274 12.51 5.27 4.16
N TYR A 275 11.52 5.20 5.02
CA TYR A 275 10.41 4.26 4.90
C TYR A 275 9.11 4.98 4.56
N SER A 276 8.18 4.23 3.98
CA SER A 276 6.82 4.69 3.67
C SER A 276 5.81 3.85 4.41
N ILE A 277 4.70 4.46 4.75
CA ILE A 277 3.54 3.76 5.30
C ILE A 277 2.67 3.23 4.16
N CYS A 278 2.64 1.93 4.04
CA CYS A 278 1.85 1.26 3.01
C CYS A 278 0.40 1.14 3.47
N CYS A 279 -0.52 1.77 2.76
CA CYS A 279 -1.93 1.81 3.10
C CYS A 279 -2.17 2.61 4.41
N CYS A 280 -2.42 1.95 5.53
CA CYS A 280 -2.74 2.61 6.80
C CYS A 280 -1.60 2.57 7.83
N VAL A 281 -0.92 1.44 8.04
CA VAL A 281 0.01 1.28 9.18
C VAL A 281 1.26 0.44 8.89
N SER A 282 1.35 -0.24 7.77
CA SER A 282 2.48 -1.11 7.46
C SER A 282 3.64 -0.33 6.89
N ALA A 283 4.83 -0.47 7.46
CA ALA A 283 6.03 0.19 6.93
C ALA A 283 6.79 -0.69 5.94
N THR A 284 7.37 -0.05 4.93
CA THR A 284 8.34 -0.66 4.00
C THR A 284 9.43 0.37 3.67
N GLN A 285 10.65 -0.08 3.40
CA GLN A 285 11.70 0.81 2.90
C GLN A 285 11.34 1.28 1.48
N THR A 286 11.31 2.60 1.30
CA THR A 286 10.90 3.21 0.03
C THR A 286 11.81 2.78 -1.12
N GLY A 287 11.22 2.21 -2.16
CA GLY A 287 11.92 1.74 -3.34
C GLY A 287 12.79 0.49 -3.17
N LYS A 288 12.82 -0.14 -1.99
CA LYS A 288 13.64 -1.32 -1.67
C LYS A 288 12.84 -2.54 -1.24
N GLU A 289 11.66 -2.32 -0.73
CA GLU A 289 10.80 -3.37 -0.23
C GLU A 289 9.42 -3.30 -0.87
N MET A 290 8.79 -4.46 -0.95
CA MET A 290 7.38 -4.59 -1.27
C MET A 290 6.69 -5.48 -0.24
N GLN A 291 5.40 -5.25 -0.03
CA GLN A 291 4.61 -6.03 0.90
C GLN A 291 3.38 -6.60 0.20
N PHE A 292 3.23 -7.92 0.24
CA PHE A 292 1.98 -8.54 -0.17
C PHE A 292 0.88 -8.27 0.87
N PHE A 293 -0.30 -7.94 0.39
CA PHE A 293 -1.45 -7.76 1.24
C PHE A 293 -2.06 -9.12 1.59
N GLY A 294 -2.17 -9.41 2.90
CA GLY A 294 -2.81 -10.63 3.38
C GLY A 294 -4.30 -10.44 3.68
N ALA A 295 -5.07 -11.50 3.48
CA ALA A 295 -6.41 -11.60 4.05
C ALA A 295 -6.35 -11.55 5.58
N ARG A 296 -7.49 -11.39 6.22
CA ARG A 296 -7.61 -11.47 7.68
C ARG A 296 -8.33 -12.74 8.09
N ALA A 297 -7.81 -13.43 9.10
CA ALA A 297 -8.53 -14.48 9.82
C ALA A 297 -9.51 -13.83 10.79
N ASN A 298 -10.78 -14.21 10.71
CA ASN A 298 -11.84 -13.68 11.57
C ASN A 298 -11.97 -14.52 12.85
N LEU A 299 -11.31 -14.06 13.91
CA LEU A 299 -11.25 -14.77 15.19
C LEU A 299 -12.61 -14.84 15.89
N ALA A 300 -13.46 -13.82 15.74
CA ALA A 300 -14.79 -13.81 16.31
C ALA A 300 -15.68 -14.89 15.66
N LYS A 301 -15.63 -15.02 14.33
CA LYS A 301 -16.32 -16.14 13.64
C LYS A 301 -15.73 -17.49 14.01
N CYS A 302 -14.42 -17.57 14.21
CA CYS A 302 -13.74 -18.77 14.67
C CYS A 302 -14.29 -19.22 16.04
N LEU A 303 -14.54 -18.27 16.96
CA LEU A 303 -15.19 -18.56 18.24
C LEU A 303 -16.64 -19.05 18.08
N LEU A 304 -17.40 -18.41 17.20
CA LEU A 304 -18.75 -18.87 16.88
C LEU A 304 -18.75 -20.29 16.27
N TYR A 305 -17.81 -20.59 15.39
CA TYR A 305 -17.66 -21.94 14.85
C TYR A 305 -17.27 -22.96 15.92
N ALA A 306 -16.44 -22.57 16.88
CA ALA A 306 -16.10 -23.42 18.01
C ALA A 306 -17.34 -23.79 18.85
N ILE A 307 -18.26 -22.85 19.03
CA ILE A 307 -19.52 -23.06 19.75
C ILE A 307 -20.50 -23.88 18.90
N ASN A 308 -20.62 -23.57 17.61
CA ASN A 308 -21.63 -24.13 16.71
C ASN A 308 -21.16 -25.41 15.99
N GLY A 309 -20.03 -26.02 16.38
CA GLY A 309 -19.55 -27.26 15.76
C GLY A 309 -19.08 -27.09 14.31
N GLY A 310 -18.52 -25.94 13.98
CA GLY A 310 -17.98 -25.61 12.64
C GLY A 310 -19.03 -25.09 11.65
N VAL A 311 -20.24 -24.83 12.09
CA VAL A 311 -21.35 -24.31 11.26
C VAL A 311 -21.36 -22.80 11.27
N ASP A 312 -21.49 -22.19 10.10
CA ASP A 312 -21.61 -20.74 9.95
C ASP A 312 -22.97 -20.24 10.45
N GLU A 313 -22.96 -19.19 11.27
CA GLU A 313 -24.15 -18.65 11.92
C GLU A 313 -25.13 -17.96 10.97
N LYS A 314 -24.70 -17.58 9.76
CA LYS A 314 -25.53 -16.89 8.76
C LYS A 314 -26.01 -17.82 7.65
N SER A 315 -25.07 -18.54 7.03
CA SER A 315 -25.39 -19.42 5.90
C SER A 315 -25.89 -20.80 6.35
N HIS A 316 -25.67 -21.16 7.60
CA HIS A 316 -25.94 -22.49 8.17
C HIS A 316 -25.18 -23.62 7.47
N GLU A 317 -24.09 -23.28 6.76
CA GLU A 317 -23.22 -24.25 6.10
C GLU A 317 -22.11 -24.75 7.04
N GLN A 318 -21.81 -26.04 6.93
CA GLN A 318 -20.61 -26.59 7.58
C GLN A 318 -19.36 -26.03 6.90
N CYS A 319 -18.65 -25.17 7.57
CA CYS A 319 -17.42 -24.54 7.06
C CYS A 319 -16.16 -25.04 7.77
N GLY A 320 -16.17 -25.09 9.09
CA GLY A 320 -15.07 -25.59 9.90
C GLY A 320 -15.16 -27.10 10.16
N PRO A 321 -14.22 -27.67 10.95
CA PRO A 321 -14.29 -29.04 11.43
C PRO A 321 -15.65 -29.34 12.07
N ASN A 322 -16.20 -30.51 11.72
CA ASN A 322 -17.52 -30.93 12.21
C ASN A 322 -17.37 -31.67 13.54
N TYR A 323 -18.05 -31.18 14.56
CA TYR A 323 -18.23 -31.84 15.86
C TYR A 323 -19.54 -31.36 16.51
N ALA A 324 -19.93 -32.02 17.59
CA ALA A 324 -21.16 -31.64 18.29
C ALA A 324 -21.06 -30.20 18.82
N PRO A 325 -22.03 -29.32 18.51
CA PRO A 325 -22.07 -27.97 19.04
C PRO A 325 -22.20 -28.00 20.58
N ILE A 326 -21.81 -26.89 21.19
CA ILE A 326 -22.08 -26.69 22.63
C ILE A 326 -23.56 -26.36 22.79
N THR A 327 -24.25 -27.13 23.65
CA THR A 327 -25.67 -26.96 23.90
C THR A 327 -25.98 -26.58 25.35
N SER A 328 -24.97 -26.31 26.14
CA SER A 328 -25.05 -25.86 27.53
C SER A 328 -25.83 -24.55 27.62
N GLU A 329 -26.72 -24.39 28.61
CA GLU A 329 -27.45 -23.15 28.84
C GLU A 329 -26.51 -21.97 29.14
N TYR A 330 -25.44 -22.25 29.84
CA TYR A 330 -24.37 -21.28 30.13
C TYR A 330 -23.05 -21.82 29.61
N LEU A 331 -22.36 -20.99 28.82
CA LEU A 331 -21.04 -21.33 28.31
C LEU A 331 -19.99 -21.10 29.40
N THR A 332 -19.08 -22.05 29.55
CA THR A 332 -17.96 -21.92 30.48
C THR A 332 -16.64 -21.84 29.71
N TYR A 333 -15.67 -21.15 30.28
CA TYR A 333 -14.33 -21.02 29.69
C TYR A 333 -13.70 -22.39 29.40
N ASP A 334 -13.79 -23.32 30.36
CA ASP A 334 -13.22 -24.65 30.25
C ASP A 334 -13.88 -25.52 29.16
N GLU A 335 -15.12 -25.27 28.84
CA GLU A 335 -15.83 -25.94 27.75
C GLU A 335 -15.53 -25.37 26.37
N VAL A 336 -15.44 -24.04 26.29
CA VAL A 336 -15.27 -23.31 25.02
C VAL A 336 -13.83 -23.30 24.56
N LEU A 337 -12.86 -23.04 25.43
CA LEU A 337 -11.47 -22.83 25.08
C LEU A 337 -10.83 -24.00 24.31
N PRO A 338 -10.98 -25.26 24.70
CA PRO A 338 -10.39 -26.37 23.96
C PRO A 338 -10.92 -26.49 22.53
N LYS A 339 -12.21 -26.24 22.33
CA LYS A 339 -12.83 -26.25 21.00
C LYS A 339 -12.40 -25.04 20.17
N TYR A 340 -12.23 -23.89 20.79
CA TYR A 340 -11.71 -22.69 20.13
C TYR A 340 -10.27 -22.89 19.68
N VAL A 341 -9.39 -23.45 20.50
CA VAL A 341 -8.01 -23.77 20.11
C VAL A 341 -7.97 -24.74 18.92
N GLN A 342 -8.77 -25.81 18.97
CA GLN A 342 -8.90 -26.73 17.83
C GLN A 342 -9.35 -26.04 16.55
N MET A 343 -10.32 -25.11 16.66
CA MET A 343 -10.80 -24.34 15.50
C MET A 343 -9.76 -23.34 14.99
N LEU A 344 -8.96 -22.75 15.89
CA LEU A 344 -7.85 -21.88 15.53
C LEU A 344 -6.76 -22.63 14.75
N ASP A 345 -6.42 -23.85 15.15
CA ASP A 345 -5.43 -24.68 14.44
C ASP A 345 -5.87 -24.96 13.00
N TRP A 346 -7.15 -25.33 12.81
CA TRP A 346 -7.71 -25.49 11.49
C TRP A 346 -7.67 -24.18 10.69
N LEU A 347 -8.15 -23.08 11.29
CA LEU A 347 -8.19 -21.79 10.61
C LEU A 347 -6.78 -21.30 10.22
N ALA A 348 -5.78 -21.48 11.09
CA ALA A 348 -4.40 -21.12 10.80
C ALA A 348 -3.85 -21.88 9.59
N GLY A 349 -4.05 -23.19 9.52
CA GLY A 349 -3.66 -23.99 8.36
C GLY A 349 -4.32 -23.55 7.06
N LEU A 350 -5.65 -23.38 7.10
CA LEU A 350 -6.41 -22.90 5.94
C LEU A 350 -5.97 -21.48 5.52
N TYR A 351 -5.79 -20.59 6.49
CA TYR A 351 -5.36 -19.22 6.25
C TYR A 351 -3.99 -19.14 5.56
N VAL A 352 -2.99 -19.88 6.05
CA VAL A 352 -1.66 -19.92 5.43
C VAL A 352 -1.75 -20.44 3.99
N ASN A 353 -2.53 -21.48 3.73
CA ASN A 353 -2.72 -22.02 2.39
C ASN A 353 -3.39 -21.02 1.44
N VAL A 354 -4.39 -20.28 1.90
CA VAL A 354 -5.03 -19.19 1.13
C VAL A 354 -4.02 -18.09 0.81
N LEU A 355 -3.23 -17.66 1.78
CA LEU A 355 -2.23 -16.63 1.58
C LEU A 355 -1.14 -17.06 0.59
N ASN A 356 -0.62 -18.27 0.71
CA ASN A 356 0.40 -18.80 -0.22
C ASN A 356 -0.13 -18.85 -1.65
N LEU A 357 -1.38 -19.26 -1.83
CA LEU A 357 -2.02 -19.32 -3.14
C LEU A 357 -2.19 -17.92 -3.74
N ILE A 358 -2.71 -16.97 -2.97
CA ILE A 358 -2.89 -15.58 -3.41
C ILE A 358 -1.54 -14.98 -3.80
N GLN A 359 -0.53 -15.11 -2.95
CA GLN A 359 0.81 -14.60 -3.20
C GLN A 359 1.41 -15.18 -4.49
N TYR A 360 1.35 -16.50 -4.66
CA TYR A 360 1.88 -17.15 -5.85
C TYR A 360 1.19 -16.66 -7.15
N MET A 361 -0.14 -16.52 -7.11
CA MET A 361 -0.89 -16.11 -8.30
C MET A 361 -0.68 -14.63 -8.63
N HIS A 362 -0.56 -13.78 -7.62
CA HIS A 362 -0.22 -12.37 -7.82
C HIS A 362 1.18 -12.22 -8.41
N ASP A 363 2.15 -12.98 -7.91
CA ASP A 363 3.52 -12.94 -8.41
C ASP A 363 3.62 -13.48 -9.85
N LYS A 364 2.81 -14.48 -10.19
CA LYS A 364 2.84 -15.14 -11.50
C LYS A 364 2.08 -14.39 -12.59
N TYR A 365 0.92 -13.82 -12.30
CA TYR A 365 -0.01 -13.32 -13.31
C TYR A 365 -0.31 -11.84 -13.23
N TYR A 366 0.07 -11.18 -12.15
CA TYR A 366 -0.10 -9.76 -12.00
C TYR A 366 1.25 -9.10 -11.78
N TYR A 367 1.48 -8.01 -12.52
CA TYR A 367 2.75 -7.32 -12.47
C TYR A 367 2.57 -5.81 -12.70
N GLU A 368 3.03 -5.04 -11.74
CA GLU A 368 2.91 -3.59 -11.70
C GLU A 368 4.13 -2.92 -12.35
N GLU A 369 4.23 -3.00 -13.66
CA GLU A 369 5.42 -2.68 -14.44
C GLU A 369 5.95 -1.26 -14.20
N ALA A 370 5.06 -0.25 -14.20
CA ALA A 370 5.48 1.14 -14.04
C ALA A 370 5.89 1.46 -12.59
N GLU A 371 5.26 0.83 -11.60
CA GLU A 371 5.62 0.97 -10.19
C GLU A 371 6.93 0.25 -9.89
N MET A 372 7.06 -0.99 -10.36
CA MET A 372 8.28 -1.79 -10.22
C MET A 372 9.49 -1.17 -10.94
N ALA A 373 9.27 -0.38 -11.98
CA ALA A 373 10.34 0.38 -12.63
C ALA A 373 10.94 1.49 -11.74
N LEU A 374 10.23 1.89 -10.69
CA LEU A 374 10.62 2.93 -9.74
C LEU A 374 11.08 2.36 -8.38
N ILE A 375 11.40 1.08 -8.33
CA ILE A 375 12.01 0.42 -7.18
C ILE A 375 13.29 -0.33 -7.59
N ASP A 376 14.04 -0.77 -6.60
CA ASP A 376 15.27 -1.54 -6.83
C ASP A 376 14.94 -2.89 -7.49
N THR A 377 15.88 -3.43 -8.24
CA THR A 377 15.67 -4.72 -8.93
C THR A 377 15.71 -5.89 -7.95
N ASP A 378 16.57 -5.82 -6.94
CA ASP A 378 16.59 -6.79 -5.83
C ASP A 378 15.68 -6.30 -4.70
N VAL A 379 14.42 -6.72 -4.73
CA VAL A 379 13.38 -6.25 -3.82
C VAL A 379 13.18 -7.24 -2.68
N ARG A 380 13.31 -6.77 -1.44
CA ARG A 380 12.90 -7.53 -0.28
C ARG A 380 11.38 -7.65 -0.23
N ARG A 381 10.90 -8.89 -0.24
CA ARG A 381 9.46 -9.20 -0.21
C ARG A 381 9.03 -9.52 1.21
N THR A 382 8.04 -8.79 1.71
CA THR A 382 7.42 -9.02 3.00
C THR A 382 5.96 -9.42 2.84
N PHE A 383 5.35 -9.92 3.91
CA PHE A 383 3.97 -10.39 3.90
C PHE A 383 3.18 -9.83 5.07
N ALA A 384 2.06 -9.17 4.77
CA ALA A 384 1.16 -8.66 5.79
C ALA A 384 0.08 -9.69 6.13
N THR A 385 0.20 -10.32 7.28
CA THR A 385 -0.87 -11.12 7.87
C THR A 385 -1.79 -10.24 8.71
N GLY A 386 -2.99 -10.71 9.01
CA GLY A 386 -3.92 -9.94 9.84
C GLY A 386 -5.00 -10.80 10.49
N ILE A 387 -5.51 -10.28 11.59
CA ILE A 387 -6.63 -10.84 12.33
C ILE A 387 -7.74 -9.79 12.43
N ALA A 388 -8.98 -10.25 12.57
CA ALA A 388 -10.14 -9.42 12.86
C ALA A 388 -10.92 -10.01 14.05
N GLY A 389 -11.58 -9.16 14.84
CA GLY A 389 -12.41 -9.58 15.94
C GLY A 389 -11.66 -10.01 17.22
N PHE A 390 -10.38 -9.62 17.38
CA PHE A 390 -9.60 -10.02 18.55
C PHE A 390 -10.19 -9.51 19.86
N SER A 391 -10.58 -8.23 19.94
CA SER A 391 -11.23 -7.67 21.13
C SER A 391 -12.53 -8.38 21.49
N HIS A 392 -13.35 -8.71 20.49
CA HIS A 392 -14.59 -9.47 20.72
C HIS A 392 -14.34 -10.85 21.34
N VAL A 393 -13.26 -11.52 20.91
CA VAL A 393 -12.90 -12.82 21.51
C VAL A 393 -12.47 -12.67 22.95
N ILE A 394 -11.61 -11.68 23.24
CA ILE A 394 -11.14 -11.41 24.62
C ILE A 394 -12.31 -11.09 25.54
N ASP A 395 -13.18 -10.16 25.11
CA ASP A 395 -14.36 -9.77 25.90
C ASP A 395 -15.34 -10.94 26.10
N SER A 396 -15.41 -11.87 25.14
CA SER A 396 -16.31 -13.04 25.23
C SER A 396 -15.75 -14.17 26.08
N LEU A 397 -14.43 -14.23 26.27
CA LEU A 397 -13.76 -15.27 27.07
C LEU A 397 -13.41 -14.79 28.49
N SER A 398 -13.59 -13.50 28.79
CA SER A 398 -13.38 -12.91 30.12
C SER A 398 -14.60 -13.05 31.00
#